data_04b7e68ae132173f1e943b1364b186e7
#
_entry.id   04b7e68ae132173f1e943b1364b186e7
#
_cell.length_a   1.000
_cell.length_b   1.000
_cell.length_c   1.000
_cell.angle_alpha   90.00
_cell.angle_beta   90.00
_cell.angle_gamma   90.00
#
_symmetry.space_group_name_H-M   'P 1'
#
loop_
_entity.id
_entity.type
_entity.pdbx_description
1 polymer ?
#
loop_
_entity_poly.entity_id
_entity_poly.type
_entity_poly.pdbx_seq_one_letter_code
_entity_poly.pdbx_strand_id
1 'polypeptide(L)'
;AAESSTGSNVEVSTTDDFTKDLDAMVYEIDEANGIMKIAYPNDLFDRNIIDGRAMVVSFLTLAIGNNQGMGDVKCAQMQDFWVPKSMLDIFDGPSKDITDLWNLLGRSRTDGGYIAGTIIKPKLGLRPEPFAKAAYQF
;
A
#
# COMPACT_ATOMS: atom_id res chain seq x y z
N ALA A 1 1.36 16.61 8.07
CA ALA A 1 1.43 15.36 8.82
C ALA A 1 0.07 15.04 9.45
N ALA A 2 -0.48 15.89 10.31
CA ALA A 2 -1.77 15.66 10.95
C ALA A 2 -2.88 15.32 9.95
N GLU A 3 -3.00 16.06 8.86
CA GLU A 3 -3.97 15.78 7.79
C GLU A 3 -3.79 14.39 7.18
N SER A 4 -2.56 13.91 7.03
CA SER A 4 -2.31 12.59 6.46
C SER A 4 -2.63 11.44 7.41
N SER A 5 -2.69 11.68 8.71
CA SER A 5 -3.04 10.65 9.71
C SER A 5 -4.51 10.68 10.09
N THR A 6 -4.99 11.79 10.62
CA THR A 6 -6.34 11.90 11.16
C THR A 6 -7.37 12.50 10.19
N GLY A 7 -6.91 13.00 9.03
CA GLY A 7 -7.76 13.66 8.04
C GLY A 7 -8.19 15.07 8.45
N SER A 8 -7.57 15.63 9.49
CA SER A 8 -7.81 17.01 9.93
C SER A 8 -6.54 17.65 10.46
N ASN A 9 -6.31 18.90 10.09
CA ASN A 9 -5.22 19.74 10.59
C ASN A 9 -5.71 20.81 11.58
N VAL A 10 -6.99 20.78 11.91
CA VAL A 10 -7.62 21.71 12.84
C VAL A 10 -8.51 20.97 13.82
N GLU A 11 -8.69 21.53 15.02
CA GLU A 11 -9.68 21.03 15.95
C GLU A 11 -11.09 21.25 15.42
N VAL A 12 -11.90 20.21 15.52
CA VAL A 12 -13.33 20.22 15.18
C VAL A 12 -14.13 19.77 16.40
N SER A 13 -15.44 19.96 16.38
CA SER A 13 -16.31 19.66 17.53
C SER A 13 -16.28 18.20 18.01
N THR A 14 -15.76 17.29 17.20
CA THR A 14 -15.62 15.86 17.49
C THR A 14 -14.19 15.45 17.85
N THR A 15 -13.23 16.39 17.87
CA THR A 15 -11.86 16.12 18.27
C THR A 15 -11.81 15.83 19.78
N ASP A 16 -11.13 14.77 20.16
CA ASP A 16 -10.82 14.43 21.55
C ASP A 16 -9.31 14.23 21.74
N ASP A 17 -8.89 13.95 22.98
CA ASP A 17 -7.47 13.80 23.30
C ASP A 17 -6.83 12.60 22.59
N PHE A 18 -7.61 11.55 22.31
CA PHE A 18 -7.13 10.38 21.60
C PHE A 18 -6.72 10.69 20.16
N THR A 19 -7.34 11.69 19.53
CA THR A 19 -6.97 12.14 18.18
C THR A 19 -5.51 12.61 18.12
N LYS A 20 -5.04 13.27 19.19
CA LYS A 20 -3.66 13.77 19.27
C LYS A 20 -2.63 12.65 19.33
N ASP A 21 -2.98 11.53 19.94
CA ASP A 21 -2.12 10.36 20.04
C ASP A 21 -1.95 9.64 18.68
N LEU A 22 -2.88 9.90 17.75
CA LEU A 22 -2.87 9.36 16.41
C LEU A 22 -2.27 10.28 15.34
N ASP A 23 -1.91 11.51 15.72
CA ASP A 23 -1.30 12.46 14.79
C ASP A 23 0.07 11.99 14.30
N ALA A 24 0.25 12.02 12.99
CA ALA A 24 1.55 11.79 12.38
C ALA A 24 2.51 12.94 12.69
N MET A 25 3.76 12.61 12.92
CA MET A 25 4.79 13.56 13.32
C MET A 25 5.88 13.67 12.25
N VAL A 26 6.17 14.90 11.83
CA VAL A 26 7.36 15.18 11.04
C VAL A 26 8.57 15.21 11.98
N TYR A 27 9.55 14.35 11.73
CA TYR A 27 10.74 14.29 12.56
C TYR A 27 12.03 14.74 11.85
N GLU A 28 12.00 14.90 10.53
CA GLU A 28 13.12 15.41 9.77
C GLU A 28 12.61 16.12 8.51
N ILE A 29 13.20 17.25 8.20
CA ILE A 29 12.96 18.01 6.97
C ILE A 29 14.31 18.34 6.33
N ASP A 30 14.48 17.94 5.08
CA ASP A 30 15.59 18.32 4.21
C ASP A 30 15.05 19.26 3.12
N GLU A 31 15.09 20.54 3.40
CA GLU A 31 14.58 21.55 2.48
C GLU A 31 15.37 21.60 1.16
N ALA A 32 16.66 21.30 1.22
CA ALA A 32 17.53 21.37 0.04
C ALA A 32 17.15 20.32 -1.01
N ASN A 33 16.73 19.13 -0.57
CA ASN A 33 16.31 18.03 -1.44
C ASN A 33 14.78 17.88 -1.53
N GLY A 34 14.04 18.70 -0.78
CA GLY A 34 12.58 18.63 -0.74
C GLY A 34 12.06 17.33 -0.11
N ILE A 35 12.79 16.78 0.86
CA ILE A 35 12.46 15.53 1.52
C ILE A 35 11.93 15.82 2.92
N MET A 36 10.86 15.13 3.29
CA MET A 36 10.28 15.16 4.63
C MET A 36 10.08 13.73 5.12
N LYS A 37 10.50 13.46 6.36
CA LYS A 37 10.28 12.17 7.02
C LYS A 37 9.16 12.29 8.05
N ILE A 38 8.19 11.41 7.94
CA ILE A 38 6.98 11.42 8.76
C ILE A 38 6.88 10.08 9.50
N ALA A 39 6.69 10.16 10.81
CA ALA A 39 6.37 8.99 11.63
C ALA A 39 4.85 8.91 11.83
N TYR A 40 4.29 7.75 11.60
CA TYR A 40 2.89 7.44 11.84
C TYR A 40 2.76 6.57 13.08
N PRO A 41 1.87 6.89 14.02
CA PRO A 41 1.57 5.99 15.12
C PRO A 41 1.08 4.63 14.63
N ASN A 42 1.56 3.59 15.29
CA ASN A 42 1.23 2.22 14.90
C ASN A 42 -0.26 1.90 15.06
N ASP A 43 -0.93 2.58 15.98
CA ASP A 43 -2.34 2.38 16.27
C ASP A 43 -3.30 2.98 15.22
N LEU A 44 -2.79 3.76 14.27
CA LEU A 44 -3.53 4.18 13.08
C LEU A 44 -3.88 3.00 12.15
N PHE A 45 -3.16 1.90 12.25
CA PHE A 45 -3.30 0.76 11.36
C PHE A 45 -4.07 -0.35 12.06
N ASP A 46 -5.21 -0.73 11.50
CA ASP A 46 -6.06 -1.76 12.08
C ASP A 46 -5.40 -3.14 11.97
N ARG A 47 -4.96 -3.66 13.13
CA ARG A 47 -4.38 -4.99 13.26
C ARG A 47 -5.41 -6.12 13.23
N ASN A 48 -6.70 -5.80 13.33
CA ASN A 48 -7.76 -6.79 13.27
C ASN A 48 -8.10 -7.21 11.84
N ILE A 49 -7.53 -6.55 10.86
CA ILE A 49 -7.65 -6.96 9.46
C ILE A 49 -6.69 -8.12 9.23
N ILE A 50 -7.20 -9.31 9.49
CA ILE A 50 -6.47 -10.59 9.56
C ILE A 50 -5.75 -10.95 8.24
N ASP A 51 -6.16 -10.41 7.11
CA ASP A 51 -5.56 -10.73 5.81
C ASP A 51 -4.44 -9.76 5.37
N GLY A 52 -4.10 -8.78 6.18
CA GLY A 52 -3.05 -7.81 5.93
C GLY A 52 -3.25 -6.88 4.72
N ARG A 53 -4.11 -7.23 3.79
CA ARG A 53 -4.30 -6.52 2.51
C ARG A 53 -4.89 -5.13 2.69
N ALA A 54 -5.89 -5.02 3.54
CA ALA A 54 -6.51 -3.74 3.84
C ALA A 54 -5.57 -2.80 4.61
N MET A 55 -4.63 -3.34 5.38
CA MET A 55 -3.60 -2.55 6.06
C MET A 55 -2.68 -1.85 5.05
N VAL A 56 -2.24 -2.53 3.99
CA VAL A 56 -1.41 -1.91 2.93
C VAL A 56 -2.19 -0.80 2.22
N VAL A 57 -3.46 -1.01 1.92
CA VAL A 57 -4.33 0.01 1.32
C VAL A 57 -4.51 1.19 2.25
N SER A 58 -4.75 0.96 3.54
CA SER A 58 -4.85 2.03 4.56
C SER A 58 -3.56 2.83 4.64
N PHE A 59 -2.41 2.17 4.68
CA PHE A 59 -1.12 2.82 4.72
C PHE A 59 -0.91 3.75 3.50
N LEU A 60 -1.16 3.27 2.29
CA LEU A 60 -1.00 4.07 1.08
C LEU A 60 -1.98 5.24 1.05
N THR A 61 -3.22 5.04 1.50
CA THR A 61 -4.22 6.10 1.59
C THR A 61 -3.79 7.19 2.56
N LEU A 62 -3.33 6.83 3.74
CA LEU A 62 -2.85 7.78 4.75
C LEU A 62 -1.58 8.50 4.28
N ALA A 63 -0.61 7.76 3.75
CA ALA A 63 0.68 8.34 3.39
C ALA A 63 0.62 9.34 2.23
N ILE A 64 -0.18 9.07 1.21
CA ILE A 64 -0.24 9.91 0.00
C ILE A 64 -1.65 10.24 -0.48
N GLY A 65 -2.66 9.40 -0.21
CA GLY A 65 -3.99 9.57 -0.79
C GLY A 65 -4.68 10.85 -0.36
N ASN A 66 -4.64 11.17 0.92
CA ASN A 66 -5.30 12.36 1.47
C ASN A 66 -4.63 13.67 1.06
N ASN A 67 -3.32 13.65 0.81
CA ASN A 67 -2.55 14.85 0.54
C ASN A 67 -2.67 15.35 -0.91
N GLN A 68 -3.03 14.49 -1.84
CA GLN A 68 -3.10 14.85 -3.26
C GLN A 68 -4.23 15.83 -3.60
N GLY A 69 -5.27 15.88 -2.79
CA GLY A 69 -6.38 16.81 -2.96
C GLY A 69 -6.19 18.18 -2.31
N MET A 70 -5.09 18.39 -1.59
CA MET A 70 -4.82 19.63 -0.88
C MET A 70 -4.22 20.68 -1.83
N GLY A 71 -4.81 21.87 -1.85
CA GLY A 71 -4.36 22.96 -2.73
C GLY A 71 -2.93 23.44 -2.46
N ASP A 72 -2.44 23.24 -1.24
CA ASP A 72 -1.07 23.62 -0.84
C ASP A 72 0.00 22.61 -1.27
N VAL A 73 -0.40 21.38 -1.61
CA VAL A 73 0.52 20.33 -2.04
C VAL A 73 0.59 20.29 -3.57
N LYS A 74 1.65 20.84 -4.12
CA LYS A 74 1.89 20.86 -5.58
C LYS A 74 2.35 19.52 -6.13
N CYS A 75 3.17 18.80 -5.35
CA CYS A 75 3.70 17.49 -5.70
C CYS A 75 3.99 16.72 -4.41
N ALA A 76 3.46 15.52 -4.29
CA ALA A 76 3.80 14.58 -3.23
C ALA A 76 4.19 13.25 -3.85
N GLN A 77 5.33 12.72 -3.45
CA GLN A 77 5.86 11.46 -3.93
C GLN A 77 6.44 10.67 -2.76
N MET A 78 5.95 9.47 -2.54
CA MET A 78 6.54 8.59 -1.56
C MET A 78 7.84 8.01 -2.11
N GLN A 79 8.94 8.29 -1.43
CA GLN A 79 10.28 7.82 -1.83
C GLN A 79 10.57 6.45 -1.24
N ASP A 80 10.25 6.27 0.04
CA ASP A 80 10.50 5.04 0.78
C ASP A 80 9.61 4.96 2.02
N PHE A 81 9.55 3.79 2.66
CA PHE A 81 8.86 3.60 3.93
C PHE A 81 9.53 2.51 4.78
N TRP A 82 9.39 2.66 6.09
CA TRP A 82 9.93 1.75 7.08
C TRP A 82 8.81 1.23 7.95
N VAL A 83 8.71 -0.07 8.08
CA VAL A 83 7.72 -0.70 8.96
C VAL A 83 8.42 -1.45 10.08
N PRO A 84 7.91 -1.36 11.33
CA PRO A 84 8.47 -2.09 12.44
C PRO A 84 8.25 -3.60 12.26
N LYS A 85 9.15 -4.41 12.85
CA LYS A 85 9.04 -5.87 12.78
C LYS A 85 7.69 -6.39 13.27
N SER A 86 7.15 -5.81 14.32
CA SER A 86 5.83 -6.18 14.87
C SER A 86 4.68 -6.01 13.86
N MET A 87 4.83 -5.11 12.90
CA MET A 87 3.88 -4.92 11.83
C MET A 87 4.13 -5.90 10.68
N LEU A 88 5.39 -6.18 10.37
CA LEU A 88 5.77 -7.18 9.36
C LEU A 88 5.34 -8.59 9.74
N ASP A 89 5.38 -8.93 11.03
CA ASP A 89 5.00 -10.25 11.55
C ASP A 89 3.51 -10.59 11.35
N ILE A 90 2.67 -9.62 10.94
CA ILE A 90 1.25 -9.85 10.61
C ILE A 90 1.10 -10.45 9.20
N PHE A 91 2.08 -10.28 8.35
CA PHE A 91 2.03 -10.74 6.97
C PHE A 91 2.69 -12.09 6.82
N ASP A 92 1.97 -13.04 6.25
CA ASP A 92 2.51 -14.37 5.92
C ASP A 92 3.52 -14.35 4.75
N GLY A 93 3.61 -13.20 4.07
CA GLY A 93 4.36 -13.08 2.83
C GLY A 93 3.62 -13.71 1.63
N PRO A 94 4.28 -13.78 0.48
CA PRO A 94 3.70 -14.42 -0.71
C PRO A 94 3.59 -15.94 -0.49
N SER A 95 2.46 -16.51 -0.87
CA SER A 95 2.22 -17.96 -0.76
C SER A 95 3.12 -18.78 -1.70
N LYS A 96 3.71 -18.16 -2.67
CA LYS A 96 4.63 -18.76 -3.65
C LYS A 96 5.77 -17.80 -3.96
N ASP A 97 6.98 -18.31 -3.97
CA ASP A 97 8.16 -17.59 -4.45
C ASP A 97 8.49 -17.95 -5.92
N ILE A 98 9.56 -17.39 -6.45
CA ILE A 98 9.98 -17.66 -7.83
C ILE A 98 10.38 -19.12 -8.03
N THR A 99 10.91 -19.77 -7.02
CA THR A 99 11.29 -21.20 -7.07
C THR A 99 10.05 -22.06 -7.16
N ASP A 100 9.02 -21.75 -6.38
CA ASP A 100 7.72 -22.43 -6.44
C ASP A 100 7.09 -22.30 -7.83
N LEU A 101 7.18 -21.11 -8.45
CA LEU A 101 6.65 -20.90 -9.79
C LEU A 101 7.36 -21.78 -10.84
N TRP A 102 8.68 -21.86 -10.78
CA TRP A 102 9.43 -22.75 -11.66
C TRP A 102 9.08 -24.22 -11.44
N ASN A 103 8.95 -24.64 -10.19
CA ASN A 103 8.56 -26.00 -9.83
C ASN A 103 7.15 -26.35 -10.36
N LEU A 104 6.19 -25.42 -10.25
CA LEU A 104 4.84 -25.59 -10.79
C LEU A 104 4.83 -25.80 -12.31
N LEU A 105 5.79 -25.21 -13.01
CA LEU A 105 5.98 -25.37 -14.45
C LEU A 105 6.77 -26.65 -14.82
N GLY A 106 7.18 -27.45 -13.83
CA GLY A 106 8.01 -28.63 -14.05
C GLY A 106 9.43 -28.29 -14.56
N ARG A 107 9.92 -27.10 -14.24
CA ARG A 107 11.23 -26.58 -14.68
C ARG A 107 12.02 -26.05 -13.51
N SER A 108 13.31 -25.87 -13.69
CA SER A 108 14.16 -25.15 -12.74
C SER A 108 14.53 -23.77 -13.27
N ARG A 109 14.92 -22.89 -12.38
CA ARG A 109 15.41 -21.54 -12.75
C ARG A 109 16.64 -21.62 -13.68
N THR A 110 17.42 -22.69 -13.59
CA THR A 110 18.63 -22.92 -14.38
C THR A 110 18.36 -23.41 -15.80
N ASP A 111 17.14 -23.92 -16.07
CA ASP A 111 16.75 -24.37 -17.41
C ASP A 111 16.56 -23.23 -18.40
N GLY A 112 16.52 -22.01 -17.90
CA GLY A 112 16.30 -20.82 -18.68
C GLY A 112 14.88 -20.71 -19.22
N GLY A 113 14.63 -19.68 -20.03
CA GLY A 113 13.34 -19.38 -20.60
C GLY A 113 12.62 -18.22 -19.88
N TYR A 114 11.35 -18.07 -20.17
CA TYR A 114 10.51 -17.00 -19.61
C TYR A 114 9.10 -17.54 -19.33
N ILE A 115 8.42 -16.85 -18.42
CA ILE A 115 7.00 -17.04 -18.17
C ILE A 115 6.26 -15.91 -18.85
N ALA A 116 5.43 -16.25 -19.83
CA ALA A 116 4.56 -15.29 -20.50
C ALA A 116 3.26 -15.13 -19.71
N GLY A 117 2.78 -13.90 -19.64
CA GLY A 117 1.50 -13.58 -19.03
C GLY A 117 0.77 -12.53 -19.86
N THR A 118 -0.52 -12.42 -19.65
CA THR A 118 -1.35 -11.39 -20.27
C THR A 118 -2.32 -10.79 -19.29
N ILE A 119 -2.84 -9.61 -19.64
CA ILE A 119 -3.87 -8.93 -18.87
C ILE A 119 -5.11 -8.79 -19.74
N ILE A 120 -6.21 -9.36 -19.26
CA ILE A 120 -7.48 -9.29 -19.95
C ILE A 120 -8.13 -7.93 -19.70
N LYS A 121 -8.58 -7.30 -20.77
CA LYS A 121 -9.33 -6.05 -20.74
C LYS A 121 -10.72 -6.25 -21.40
N PRO A 122 -11.75 -5.55 -20.89
CA PRO A 122 -11.76 -4.59 -19.78
C PRO A 122 -11.56 -5.30 -18.42
N LYS A 123 -10.96 -4.56 -17.47
CA LYS A 123 -10.72 -5.06 -16.09
C LYS A 123 -12.03 -5.39 -15.36
N LEU A 124 -13.09 -4.63 -15.63
CA LEU A 124 -14.42 -4.76 -15.04
C LEU A 124 -15.48 -4.79 -16.14
N GLY A 125 -16.64 -5.38 -15.82
CA GLY A 125 -17.80 -5.39 -16.71
C GLY A 125 -17.93 -6.63 -17.60
N LEU A 126 -16.96 -7.54 -17.62
CA LEU A 126 -17.12 -8.84 -18.27
C LEU A 126 -17.82 -9.83 -17.33
N ARG A 127 -18.81 -10.53 -17.86
CA ARG A 127 -19.40 -11.69 -17.20
C ARG A 127 -18.43 -12.87 -17.26
N PRO A 128 -18.58 -13.90 -16.39
CA PRO A 128 -17.64 -15.03 -16.33
C PRO A 128 -17.42 -15.75 -17.68
N GLU A 129 -18.47 -15.99 -18.44
CA GLU A 129 -18.34 -16.70 -19.72
C GLU A 129 -17.58 -15.89 -20.80
N PRO A 130 -17.89 -14.61 -21.10
CA PRO A 130 -17.08 -13.81 -21.99
C PRO A 130 -15.63 -13.65 -21.51
N PHE A 131 -15.41 -13.55 -20.19
CA PHE A 131 -14.07 -13.49 -19.62
C PHE A 131 -13.29 -14.79 -19.88
N ALA A 132 -13.91 -15.95 -19.66
CA ALA A 132 -13.29 -17.25 -19.91
C ALA A 132 -12.96 -17.45 -21.40
N LYS A 133 -13.83 -17.01 -22.30
CA LYS A 133 -13.56 -17.04 -23.76
C LYS A 133 -12.36 -16.19 -24.13
N ALA A 134 -12.29 -14.96 -23.58
CA ALA A 134 -11.14 -14.08 -23.80
C ALA A 134 -9.85 -14.71 -23.26
N ALA A 135 -9.90 -15.27 -22.05
CA ALA A 135 -8.74 -15.95 -21.44
C ALA A 135 -8.25 -17.16 -22.24
N TYR A 136 -9.15 -17.88 -22.90
CA TYR A 136 -8.79 -19.02 -23.73
C TYR A 136 -8.14 -18.62 -25.05
N GLN A 137 -8.43 -17.41 -25.56
CA GLN A 137 -7.89 -16.93 -26.84
C GLN A 137 -6.49 -16.33 -26.71
N PHE A 138 -6.04 -16.02 -25.49
CA PHE A 138 -4.71 -15.47 -25.19
C PHE A 138 -3.72 -16.56 -24.81
#